data_59b2979b1761a783246f92659850bb8d
#
_entry.id   59b2979b1761a783246f92659850bb8d
#
_cell.length_a   1.000
_cell.length_b   1.000
_cell.length_c   1.000
_cell.angle_alpha   90.00
_cell.angle_beta   90.00
_cell.angle_gamma   90.00
#
_symmetry.space_group_name_H-M   'P 1'
#
loop_
_entity.id
_entity.type
_entity.pdbx_description
1 polymer ?
#
loop_
_entity_poly.entity_id
_entity_poly.type
_entity_poly.pdbx_seq_one_letter_code
_entity_poly.pdbx_strand_id
1 'polypeptide(L)'
;GRAAESSNTAVVTARCRATGFKLLKSGRNQDKTVKVFFNPDEFTKGDNDTYYLSSNALASYVPEIFGEDVQLESFVTQNAIFRFSAEDYKKVPVSPRLITTFRPQYTSVGSVQFSPDSVMLYGDPNYLESIDRVFTRPLELKNLKNDAQGEIGLDVPAGLRASAQGVSYSLQVTRYVEVSSEIRIEVINLPADKFLSVYPSTAKVVFKCIFPLSADPTRSVSLYVDYEEFAQSINGRCVARVSGLPSSVIDYTVEPQIIECVEEQ
;
A
#
# COMPACT_ATOMS: atom_id res chain seq x y z
N GLY A 1 19.49 -3.50 -4.75
CA GLY A 1 19.72 -3.00 -6.12
C GLY A 1 20.11 -1.54 -6.08
N ARG A 2 20.95 -1.12 -7.01
CA ARG A 2 21.38 0.28 -7.11
C ARG A 2 20.59 0.96 -8.18
N ALA A 3 20.35 2.28 -8.04
CA ALA A 3 19.65 3.05 -9.05
C ALA A 3 20.37 2.91 -10.40
N ALA A 4 19.63 2.44 -11.41
CA ALA A 4 20.14 2.29 -12.77
C ALA A 4 20.37 3.64 -13.48
N GLU A 5 19.79 4.71 -12.95
CA GLU A 5 19.93 6.07 -13.44
C GLU A 5 20.40 6.96 -12.29
N SER A 6 21.63 7.43 -12.34
CA SER A 6 22.08 8.50 -11.47
C SER A 6 22.19 9.79 -12.26
N SER A 7 21.73 10.89 -11.66
CA SER A 7 21.94 12.25 -12.19
C SER A 7 23.38 12.74 -11.96
N ASN A 8 24.33 11.83 -11.74
CA ASN A 8 25.72 12.16 -11.53
C ASN A 8 26.33 12.72 -12.82
N THR A 9 26.86 13.89 -12.75
CA THR A 9 27.72 14.47 -13.81
C THR A 9 29.17 14.28 -13.43
N ALA A 10 29.90 13.53 -14.23
CA ALA A 10 31.37 13.45 -14.12
C ALA A 10 32.01 14.36 -15.16
N VAL A 11 33.01 15.10 -14.73
CA VAL A 11 33.82 15.92 -15.66
C VAL A 11 34.97 15.10 -16.16
N VAL A 12 35.01 14.87 -17.47
CA VAL A 12 36.13 14.16 -18.14
C VAL A 12 36.86 15.14 -19.02
N THR A 13 38.17 15.27 -18.77
CA THR A 13 39.07 16.13 -19.55
C THR A 13 40.04 15.24 -20.34
N ALA A 14 40.13 15.49 -21.63
CA ALA A 14 41.03 14.76 -22.52
C ALA A 14 41.70 15.72 -23.51
N ARG A 15 42.91 15.32 -23.96
CA ARG A 15 43.56 15.92 -25.11
C ARG A 15 43.18 15.16 -26.36
N CYS A 16 42.62 15.89 -27.29
CA CYS A 16 42.12 15.32 -28.53
C CYS A 16 42.67 16.05 -29.74
N ARG A 17 42.91 15.33 -30.84
CA ARG A 17 43.22 15.90 -32.13
C ARG A 17 41.98 15.87 -33.00
N ALA A 18 41.60 17.03 -33.54
CA ALA A 18 40.49 17.18 -34.46
C ALA A 18 40.86 18.13 -35.61
N THR A 19 40.16 18.04 -36.74
CA THR A 19 40.37 18.99 -37.84
C THR A 19 39.92 20.40 -37.48
N GLY A 20 40.61 21.46 -37.97
CA GLY A 20 40.41 22.85 -37.56
C GLY A 20 38.98 23.36 -37.69
N PHE A 21 38.20 22.87 -38.67
CA PHE A 21 36.79 23.21 -38.82
C PHE A 21 35.91 22.71 -37.66
N LYS A 22 36.26 21.57 -37.05
CA LYS A 22 35.55 20.96 -35.91
C LYS A 22 35.91 21.64 -34.59
N LEU A 23 37.15 22.08 -34.42
CA LEU A 23 37.56 22.89 -33.27
C LEU A 23 36.77 24.18 -33.15
N LEU A 24 36.45 24.84 -34.28
CA LEU A 24 35.61 26.02 -34.31
C LEU A 24 34.13 25.71 -33.95
N LYS A 25 33.65 24.53 -34.27
CA LYS A 25 32.27 24.11 -33.97
C LYS A 25 32.14 23.65 -32.51
N SER A 26 33.13 23.00 -31.92
CA SER A 26 33.15 22.56 -30.54
C SER A 26 33.31 23.73 -29.55
N GLY A 27 34.04 24.80 -29.91
CA GLY A 27 34.20 25.99 -29.07
C GLY A 27 32.95 26.84 -28.90
N ARG A 28 31.92 26.62 -29.74
CA ARG A 28 30.62 27.34 -29.66
C ARG A 28 29.52 26.59 -28.85
N ASN A 29 29.73 25.30 -28.53
CA ASN A 29 28.74 24.49 -27.81
C ASN A 29 29.32 24.08 -26.44
N GLN A 30 29.40 25.05 -25.51
CA GLN A 30 29.94 24.82 -24.17
C GLN A 30 29.04 24.00 -23.23
N ASP A 31 27.77 23.73 -23.58
CA ASP A 31 26.79 23.09 -22.68
C ASP A 31 26.07 21.87 -23.30
N LYS A 32 26.77 21.09 -24.11
CA LYS A 32 26.17 19.90 -24.70
C LYS A 32 26.26 18.74 -23.71
N THR A 33 25.17 18.46 -22.98
CA THR A 33 25.07 17.25 -22.18
C THR A 33 24.98 16.02 -23.09
N VAL A 34 25.90 15.10 -22.91
CA VAL A 34 25.94 13.82 -23.64
C VAL A 34 25.50 12.73 -22.67
N LYS A 35 24.54 11.90 -23.11
CA LYS A 35 24.18 10.70 -22.37
C LYS A 35 25.04 9.54 -22.85
N VAL A 36 25.77 8.91 -21.93
CA VAL A 36 26.61 7.75 -22.20
C VAL A 36 26.18 6.62 -21.31
N PHE A 37 26.05 5.42 -21.88
CA PHE A 37 25.70 4.21 -21.15
C PHE A 37 26.96 3.39 -20.90
N PHE A 38 27.41 3.38 -19.65
CA PHE A 38 28.59 2.62 -19.26
C PHE A 38 28.24 1.20 -18.85
N ASN A 39 29.12 0.24 -19.15
CA ASN A 39 29.00 -1.12 -18.67
C ASN A 39 29.25 -1.15 -17.14
N PRO A 40 28.30 -1.67 -16.31
CA PRO A 40 28.43 -1.75 -14.86
C PRO A 40 29.70 -2.48 -14.39
N ASP A 41 30.17 -3.46 -15.14
CA ASP A 41 31.35 -4.28 -14.78
C ASP A 41 32.69 -3.54 -14.90
N GLU A 42 32.72 -2.39 -15.55
CA GLU A 42 33.90 -1.56 -15.71
C GLU A 42 34.18 -0.62 -14.54
N PHE A 43 33.21 -0.51 -13.62
CA PHE A 43 33.33 0.34 -12.45
C PHE A 43 34.11 -0.35 -11.33
N THR A 44 35.10 0.35 -10.80
CA THR A 44 35.80 -0.05 -9.57
C THR A 44 35.13 0.61 -8.38
N LYS A 45 34.69 -0.19 -7.40
CA LYS A 45 34.09 0.31 -6.17
C LYS A 45 35.15 0.94 -5.26
N GLY A 46 34.87 2.18 -4.83
CA GLY A 46 35.61 2.88 -3.78
C GLY A 46 34.83 2.93 -2.46
N ASP A 47 35.26 3.84 -1.58
CA ASP A 47 34.60 4.08 -0.31
C ASP A 47 33.35 4.97 -0.45
N ASN A 48 32.40 4.89 0.51
CA ASN A 48 31.26 5.75 0.63
C ASN A 48 30.40 5.84 -0.67
N ASP A 49 30.02 4.68 -1.23
CA ASP A 49 29.21 4.59 -2.46
C ASP A 49 29.82 5.30 -3.68
N THR A 50 31.15 5.53 -3.65
CA THR A 50 31.90 6.09 -4.75
C THR A 50 32.36 4.99 -5.70
N TYR A 51 32.25 5.25 -6.99
CA TYR A 51 32.67 4.35 -8.06
C TYR A 51 33.56 5.09 -9.03
N TYR A 52 34.60 4.41 -9.47
CA TYR A 52 35.60 4.95 -10.37
C TYR A 52 35.53 4.24 -11.72
N LEU A 53 35.50 5.02 -12.79
CA LEU A 53 35.73 4.53 -14.14
C LEU A 53 37.09 5.02 -14.61
N SER A 54 38.00 4.08 -14.86
CA SER A 54 39.39 4.42 -15.25
C SER A 54 39.44 5.04 -16.64
N SER A 55 40.54 5.79 -16.90
CA SER A 55 40.81 6.36 -18.23
C SER A 55 40.90 5.28 -19.33
N ASN A 56 41.36 4.07 -18.98
CA ASN A 56 41.38 2.95 -19.93
C ASN A 56 39.99 2.48 -20.31
N ALA A 57 39.07 2.39 -19.34
CA ALA A 57 37.66 2.07 -19.64
C ALA A 57 36.97 3.21 -20.40
N LEU A 58 37.25 4.47 -20.04
CA LEU A 58 36.72 5.64 -20.75
C LEU A 58 37.14 5.68 -22.24
N ALA A 59 38.27 5.06 -22.60
CA ALA A 59 38.76 5.06 -23.98
C ALA A 59 37.77 4.38 -24.95
N SER A 60 37.04 3.40 -24.50
CA SER A 60 36.02 2.72 -25.32
C SER A 60 34.81 3.62 -25.65
N TYR A 61 34.57 4.65 -24.84
CA TYR A 61 33.42 5.56 -24.96
C TYR A 61 33.77 6.92 -25.58
N VAL A 62 35.02 7.08 -26.10
CA VAL A 62 35.47 8.33 -26.73
C VAL A 62 34.57 8.79 -27.88
N PRO A 63 34.10 7.92 -28.78
CA PRO A 63 33.20 8.33 -29.84
C PRO A 63 31.85 8.89 -29.31
N GLU A 64 31.33 8.32 -28.24
CA GLU A 64 30.06 8.73 -27.61
C GLU A 64 30.25 10.06 -26.85
N ILE A 65 31.37 10.23 -26.15
CA ILE A 65 31.65 11.43 -25.31
C ILE A 65 32.05 12.63 -26.17
N PHE A 66 32.99 12.43 -27.13
CA PHE A 66 33.59 13.52 -27.89
C PHE A 66 33.17 13.57 -29.36
N GLY A 67 32.55 12.50 -29.86
CA GLY A 67 32.14 12.34 -31.27
C GLY A 67 33.10 11.44 -32.08
N GLU A 68 32.54 10.78 -33.12
CA GLU A 68 33.25 9.76 -33.92
C GLU A 68 34.50 10.19 -34.62
N ASP A 69 34.64 11.49 -34.90
CA ASP A 69 35.79 12.04 -35.66
C ASP A 69 36.87 12.67 -34.80
N VAL A 70 36.85 12.43 -33.49
CA VAL A 70 37.82 12.94 -32.53
C VAL A 70 38.83 11.85 -32.22
N GLN A 71 40.13 12.13 -32.49
CA GLN A 71 41.21 11.22 -32.10
C GLN A 71 41.69 11.59 -30.69
N LEU A 72 41.54 10.66 -29.75
CA LEU A 72 42.08 10.78 -28.42
C LEU A 72 43.59 10.71 -28.44
N GLU A 73 44.28 11.70 -27.89
CA GLU A 73 45.72 11.65 -27.61
C GLU A 73 46.00 11.13 -26.19
N SER A 74 45.31 11.68 -25.20
CA SER A 74 45.40 11.22 -23.81
C SER A 74 44.27 11.77 -22.96
N PHE A 75 43.88 11.05 -21.90
CA PHE A 75 43.03 11.60 -20.85
C PHE A 75 43.88 12.40 -19.87
N VAL A 76 43.39 13.57 -19.47
CA VAL A 76 43.90 14.31 -18.31
C VAL A 76 43.27 13.78 -17.04
N THR A 77 41.99 13.45 -17.12
CA THR A 77 41.26 12.76 -16.04
C THR A 77 41.70 11.30 -15.96
N GLN A 78 42.29 10.90 -14.84
CA GLN A 78 42.70 9.52 -14.61
C GLN A 78 41.52 8.61 -14.29
N ASN A 79 40.59 9.10 -13.48
CA ASN A 79 39.37 8.38 -13.09
C ASN A 79 38.17 9.34 -13.13
N ALA A 80 37.09 8.95 -13.80
CA ALA A 80 35.80 9.59 -13.63
C ALA A 80 35.12 9.04 -12.38
N ILE A 81 34.68 9.95 -11.52
CA ILE A 81 34.12 9.61 -10.21
C ILE A 81 32.60 9.74 -10.23
N PHE A 82 31.91 8.68 -9.83
CA PHE A 82 30.47 8.63 -9.72
C PHE A 82 30.08 8.23 -8.29
N ARG A 83 28.97 8.75 -7.80
CA ARG A 83 28.38 8.33 -6.53
C ARG A 83 27.05 7.64 -6.82
N PHE A 84 26.95 6.37 -6.44
CA PHE A 84 25.72 5.62 -6.50
C PHE A 84 25.34 5.28 -5.06
N SER A 85 24.50 6.10 -4.44
CA SER A 85 23.97 5.79 -3.10
C SER A 85 23.31 4.42 -3.12
N ALA A 86 23.57 3.62 -2.11
CA ALA A 86 22.82 2.41 -1.87
C ALA A 86 21.38 2.83 -1.62
N GLU A 87 20.45 2.46 -2.49
CA GLU A 87 19.04 2.56 -2.19
C GLU A 87 18.71 1.49 -1.16
N ASP A 88 18.21 1.92 -0.03
CA ASP A 88 17.61 0.99 0.91
C ASP A 88 16.20 0.60 0.44
N TYR A 89 15.64 -0.43 1.04
CA TYR A 89 14.32 -0.90 0.64
C TYR A 89 13.48 -1.29 1.84
N LYS A 90 12.17 -1.07 1.74
CA LYS A 90 11.17 -1.47 2.74
C LYS A 90 9.98 -2.12 2.05
N LYS A 91 9.55 -3.27 2.55
CA LYS A 91 8.30 -3.88 2.11
C LYS A 91 7.14 -3.23 2.86
N VAL A 92 6.17 -2.71 2.12
CA VAL A 92 4.99 -2.04 2.67
C VAL A 92 3.70 -2.58 2.07
N PRO A 93 2.61 -2.67 2.84
CA PRO A 93 1.31 -3.09 2.33
C PRO A 93 0.68 -2.02 1.43
N VAL A 94 -0.14 -2.50 0.49
CA VAL A 94 -0.98 -1.65 -0.35
C VAL A 94 -2.29 -1.36 0.38
N SER A 95 -2.66 -0.10 0.50
CA SER A 95 -3.90 0.35 1.12
C SER A 95 -4.83 1.01 0.11
N PRO A 96 -6.14 0.72 0.13
CA PRO A 96 -7.09 1.29 -0.82
C PRO A 96 -7.38 2.77 -0.55
N ARG A 97 -7.51 3.56 -1.63
CA ARG A 97 -8.29 4.79 -1.67
C ARG A 97 -9.50 4.54 -2.57
N LEU A 98 -10.52 3.87 -2.00
CA LEU A 98 -11.64 3.34 -2.75
C LEU A 98 -12.95 3.92 -2.22
N ILE A 99 -13.80 4.41 -3.12
CA ILE A 99 -15.18 4.78 -2.84
C ILE A 99 -16.09 3.81 -3.60
N THR A 100 -16.91 3.07 -2.87
CA THR A 100 -17.82 2.09 -3.46
C THR A 100 -19.27 2.49 -3.17
N THR A 101 -20.12 2.38 -4.19
CA THR A 101 -21.57 2.41 -4.02
C THR A 101 -22.18 1.18 -4.67
N PHE A 102 -23.20 0.62 -4.03
CA PHE A 102 -23.85 -0.60 -4.48
C PHE A 102 -25.29 -0.29 -4.94
N ARG A 103 -25.82 -1.15 -5.79
CA ARG A 103 -27.27 -1.16 -6.05
C ARG A 103 -28.03 -1.58 -4.79
N PRO A 104 -29.30 -1.19 -4.65
CA PRO A 104 -30.16 -1.70 -3.57
C PRO A 104 -30.09 -3.22 -3.48
N GLN A 105 -29.99 -3.75 -2.27
CA GLN A 105 -29.83 -5.18 -1.96
C GLN A 105 -28.50 -5.81 -2.41
N TYR A 106 -27.46 -5.02 -2.72
CA TYR A 106 -26.12 -5.51 -3.01
C TYR A 106 -25.12 -4.91 -2.05
N THR A 107 -24.08 -5.66 -1.72
CA THR A 107 -22.97 -5.22 -0.87
C THR A 107 -21.71 -6.01 -1.19
N SER A 108 -20.56 -5.57 -0.67
CA SER A 108 -19.32 -6.35 -0.77
C SER A 108 -19.28 -7.46 0.27
N VAL A 109 -18.59 -8.55 -0.07
CA VAL A 109 -18.20 -9.61 0.85
C VAL A 109 -16.73 -9.42 1.19
N GLY A 110 -16.47 -9.00 2.42
CA GLY A 110 -15.12 -8.66 2.87
C GLY A 110 -14.56 -7.37 2.27
N SER A 111 -13.25 -7.21 2.40
CA SER A 111 -12.50 -6.06 1.88
C SER A 111 -11.99 -6.31 0.46
N VAL A 112 -11.66 -5.22 -0.26
CA VAL A 112 -10.97 -5.32 -1.55
C VAL A 112 -9.63 -6.05 -1.37
N GLN A 113 -9.36 -6.99 -2.28
CA GLN A 113 -8.11 -7.73 -2.33
C GLN A 113 -7.20 -7.14 -3.41
N PHE A 114 -5.90 -7.05 -3.12
CA PHE A 114 -4.90 -6.58 -4.07
C PHE A 114 -3.90 -7.70 -4.41
N SER A 115 -3.43 -7.70 -5.65
CA SER A 115 -2.36 -8.58 -6.08
C SER A 115 -1.33 -7.78 -6.90
N PRO A 116 -0.09 -7.65 -6.41
CA PRO A 116 0.39 -8.01 -5.08
C PRO A 116 -0.25 -7.16 -3.95
N ASP A 117 -0.37 -7.73 -2.74
CA ASP A 117 -0.90 -7.07 -1.54
C ASP A 117 0.11 -6.10 -0.89
N SER A 118 1.37 -6.23 -1.26
CA SER A 118 2.48 -5.43 -0.75
C SER A 118 3.52 -5.20 -1.85
N VAL A 119 4.24 -4.09 -1.75
CA VAL A 119 5.30 -3.71 -2.69
C VAL A 119 6.58 -3.35 -1.96
N MET A 120 7.72 -3.49 -2.67
CA MET A 120 9.00 -2.98 -2.19
C MET A 120 9.12 -1.52 -2.59
N LEU A 121 9.40 -0.65 -1.63
CA LEU A 121 9.82 0.73 -1.86
C LEU A 121 11.33 0.82 -1.77
N TYR A 122 11.92 1.64 -2.63
CA TYR A 122 13.35 1.92 -2.70
C TYR A 122 13.57 3.42 -2.57
N GLY A 123 14.59 3.84 -1.80
CA GLY A 123 14.95 5.24 -1.65
C GLY A 123 15.80 5.53 -0.42
N ASP A 124 15.76 6.77 0.07
CA ASP A 124 16.49 7.19 1.26
C ASP A 124 15.99 6.46 2.51
N PRO A 125 16.89 5.89 3.35
CA PRO A 125 16.53 5.13 4.54
C PRO A 125 15.63 5.89 5.51
N ASN A 126 15.96 7.16 5.80
CA ASN A 126 15.17 7.97 6.75
C ASN A 126 13.75 8.23 6.25
N TYR A 127 13.61 8.39 4.93
CA TYR A 127 12.30 8.58 4.32
C TYR A 127 11.48 7.29 4.31
N LEU A 128 12.13 6.14 4.00
CA LEU A 128 11.48 4.83 4.03
C LEU A 128 10.96 4.46 5.42
N GLU A 129 11.69 4.81 6.49
CA GLU A 129 11.24 4.56 7.86
C GLU A 129 9.88 5.20 8.16
N SER A 130 9.62 6.38 7.62
CA SER A 130 8.38 7.14 7.83
C SER A 130 7.17 6.58 7.05
N ILE A 131 7.37 5.66 6.11
CA ILE A 131 6.31 5.11 5.26
C ILE A 131 5.89 3.72 5.74
N ASP A 132 4.66 3.60 6.23
CA ASP A 132 4.10 2.33 6.70
C ASP A 132 3.24 1.61 5.65
N ARG A 133 2.78 2.32 4.63
CA ARG A 133 1.92 1.79 3.56
C ARG A 133 1.98 2.65 2.30
N VAL A 134 1.61 2.06 1.16
CA VAL A 134 1.40 2.79 -0.09
C VAL A 134 -0.07 2.75 -0.45
N PHE A 135 -0.62 3.90 -0.80
CA PHE A 135 -2.01 3.99 -1.22
C PHE A 135 -2.16 3.74 -2.73
N THR A 136 -3.31 3.19 -3.10
CA THR A 136 -3.73 3.22 -4.50
C THR A 136 -4.11 4.63 -4.92
N ARG A 137 -4.11 4.93 -6.22
CA ARG A 137 -4.79 6.10 -6.74
C ARG A 137 -6.27 6.04 -6.38
N PRO A 138 -6.97 7.17 -6.26
CA PRO A 138 -8.40 7.17 -5.98
C PRO A 138 -9.18 6.39 -7.05
N LEU A 139 -10.06 5.49 -6.62
CA LEU A 139 -10.95 4.72 -7.49
C LEU A 139 -12.39 4.81 -6.99
N GLU A 140 -13.29 5.18 -7.88
CA GLU A 140 -14.72 5.19 -7.61
C GLU A 140 -15.42 4.05 -8.38
N LEU A 141 -16.05 3.13 -7.64
CA LEU A 141 -16.85 2.05 -8.20
C LEU A 141 -18.32 2.29 -7.84
N LYS A 142 -19.14 2.63 -8.84
CA LYS A 142 -20.53 3.05 -8.63
C LYS A 142 -21.56 2.01 -9.09
N ASN A 143 -22.67 1.94 -8.35
CA ASN A 143 -23.82 1.08 -8.67
C ASN A 143 -23.45 -0.40 -8.88
N LEU A 144 -22.58 -0.92 -8.05
CA LEU A 144 -22.11 -2.29 -8.14
C LEU A 144 -23.24 -3.29 -7.92
N LYS A 145 -23.32 -4.31 -8.78
CA LYS A 145 -24.21 -5.46 -8.69
C LYS A 145 -23.52 -6.80 -8.96
N ASN A 146 -22.31 -6.73 -9.50
CA ASN A 146 -21.45 -7.87 -9.81
C ASN A 146 -20.07 -7.58 -9.23
N ASP A 147 -19.25 -8.63 -9.14
CA ASP A 147 -17.84 -8.50 -8.77
C ASP A 147 -17.14 -7.46 -9.63
N ALA A 148 -16.26 -6.70 -9.00
CA ALA A 148 -15.43 -5.71 -9.68
C ALA A 148 -13.98 -6.15 -9.61
N GLN A 149 -13.29 -6.11 -10.76
CA GLN A 149 -11.87 -6.41 -10.87
C GLN A 149 -11.23 -5.50 -11.91
N GLY A 150 -9.96 -5.22 -11.72
CA GLY A 150 -9.21 -4.37 -12.64
C GLY A 150 -7.81 -4.09 -12.14
N GLU A 151 -7.13 -3.17 -12.81
CA GLU A 151 -5.82 -2.68 -12.41
C GLU A 151 -5.91 -1.23 -11.94
N ILE A 152 -5.12 -0.90 -10.92
CA ILE A 152 -5.07 0.44 -10.35
C ILE A 152 -3.62 0.83 -10.08
N GLY A 153 -3.27 2.07 -10.43
CA GLY A 153 -1.96 2.64 -10.13
C GLY A 153 -1.75 2.88 -8.65
N LEU A 154 -0.50 2.83 -8.22
CA LEU A 154 -0.08 3.22 -6.88
C LEU A 154 0.25 4.72 -6.82
N ASP A 155 -0.01 5.33 -5.68
CA ASP A 155 0.37 6.70 -5.34
C ASP A 155 1.68 6.65 -4.54
N VAL A 156 2.79 6.44 -5.29
CA VAL A 156 4.12 6.31 -4.69
C VAL A 156 4.62 7.71 -4.31
N PRO A 157 5.05 7.95 -3.05
CA PRO A 157 5.58 9.23 -2.64
C PRO A 157 6.76 9.70 -3.50
N ALA A 158 6.84 11.01 -3.75
CA ALA A 158 7.92 11.60 -4.52
C ALA A 158 9.29 11.29 -3.89
N GLY A 159 10.27 10.95 -4.71
CA GLY A 159 11.61 10.55 -4.24
C GLY A 159 11.75 9.07 -3.89
N LEU A 160 10.66 8.30 -3.90
CA LEU A 160 10.69 6.85 -3.77
C LEU A 160 10.35 6.16 -5.08
N ARG A 161 10.81 4.94 -5.21
CA ARG A 161 10.53 4.05 -6.34
C ARG A 161 9.89 2.76 -5.81
N ALA A 162 8.85 2.27 -6.46
CA ALA A 162 8.20 1.02 -6.09
C ALA A 162 8.55 -0.12 -7.05
N SER A 163 8.52 -1.36 -6.55
CA SER A 163 8.70 -2.58 -7.37
C SER A 163 7.60 -2.78 -8.42
N ALA A 164 6.43 -2.16 -8.21
CA ALA A 164 5.32 -2.14 -9.15
C ALA A 164 4.71 -0.73 -9.20
N GLN A 165 4.25 -0.30 -10.39
CA GLN A 165 3.56 0.99 -10.56
C GLN A 165 2.05 0.88 -10.34
N GLY A 166 1.52 -0.33 -10.32
CA GLY A 166 0.12 -0.65 -10.11
C GLY A 166 -0.06 -2.05 -9.58
N VAL A 167 -1.28 -2.34 -9.14
CA VAL A 167 -1.71 -3.64 -8.61
C VAL A 167 -3.07 -4.00 -9.20
N SER A 168 -3.34 -5.28 -9.34
CA SER A 168 -4.68 -5.75 -9.66
C SER A 168 -5.54 -5.71 -8.40
N TYR A 169 -6.82 -5.35 -8.54
CA TYR A 169 -7.78 -5.40 -7.45
C TYR A 169 -8.93 -6.34 -7.77
N SER A 170 -9.51 -6.94 -6.74
CA SER A 170 -10.72 -7.75 -6.81
C SER A 170 -11.61 -7.43 -5.61
N LEU A 171 -12.87 -7.13 -5.90
CA LEU A 171 -13.92 -6.89 -4.91
C LEU A 171 -15.10 -7.80 -5.19
N GLN A 172 -15.40 -8.70 -4.27
CA GLN A 172 -16.56 -9.57 -4.38
C GLN A 172 -17.84 -8.81 -3.99
N VAL A 173 -18.86 -8.91 -4.83
CA VAL A 173 -20.17 -8.27 -4.63
C VAL A 173 -21.25 -9.31 -4.66
N THR A 174 -22.09 -9.31 -3.64
CA THR A 174 -23.21 -10.25 -3.54
C THR A 174 -24.52 -9.53 -3.30
N ARG A 175 -25.60 -10.22 -3.64
CA ARG A 175 -26.94 -9.82 -3.22
C ARG A 175 -27.17 -10.26 -1.78
N TYR A 176 -27.80 -9.40 -0.97
CA TYR A 176 -28.19 -9.75 0.38
C TYR A 176 -29.71 -9.64 0.59
N VAL A 177 -30.20 -10.31 1.61
CA VAL A 177 -31.53 -10.18 2.16
C VAL A 177 -31.42 -9.78 3.63
N GLU A 178 -32.39 -9.03 4.11
CA GLU A 178 -32.48 -8.68 5.53
C GLU A 178 -33.42 -9.63 6.23
N VAL A 179 -32.97 -10.20 7.34
CA VAL A 179 -33.79 -11.04 8.24
C VAL A 179 -33.74 -10.35 9.59
N SER A 180 -34.91 -10.06 10.15
CA SER A 180 -35.05 -9.44 11.47
C SER A 180 -35.70 -10.38 12.47
N SER A 181 -35.22 -10.34 13.70
CA SER A 181 -35.78 -11.10 14.82
C SER A 181 -35.65 -10.30 16.11
N GLU A 182 -36.59 -10.50 17.02
CA GLU A 182 -36.43 -10.10 18.42
C GLU A 182 -35.77 -11.24 19.17
N ILE A 183 -34.61 -10.93 19.75
CA ILE A 183 -33.81 -11.92 20.47
C ILE A 183 -33.72 -11.48 21.94
N ARG A 184 -33.89 -12.45 22.83
CA ARG A 184 -33.71 -12.23 24.27
C ARG A 184 -32.26 -11.98 24.59
N ILE A 185 -32.03 -11.00 25.50
CA ILE A 185 -30.69 -10.67 25.95
C ILE A 185 -30.38 -11.56 27.17
N GLU A 186 -29.28 -12.29 27.07
CA GLU A 186 -28.73 -13.12 28.12
C GLU A 186 -27.64 -12.37 28.87
N VAL A 187 -27.44 -12.71 30.14
CA VAL A 187 -26.30 -12.19 30.92
C VAL A 187 -25.25 -13.27 31.01
N ILE A 188 -24.04 -12.97 30.61
CA ILE A 188 -22.89 -13.88 30.76
C ILE A 188 -21.98 -13.41 31.88
N ASN A 189 -21.12 -14.31 32.38
CA ASN A 189 -20.16 -14.06 33.48
C ASN A 189 -20.83 -13.56 34.78
N LEU A 190 -22.12 -13.88 35.00
CA LEU A 190 -22.84 -13.50 36.20
C LEU A 190 -22.37 -14.36 37.38
N PRO A 191 -21.91 -13.77 38.51
CA PRO A 191 -21.60 -14.51 39.74
C PRO A 191 -22.85 -15.23 40.29
N ALA A 192 -22.66 -16.38 40.92
CA ALA A 192 -23.74 -17.23 41.39
C ALA A 192 -24.62 -16.62 42.49
N ASP A 193 -24.09 -15.62 43.17
CA ASP A 193 -24.74 -14.90 44.28
C ASP A 193 -25.37 -13.57 43.84
N LYS A 194 -25.39 -13.27 42.55
CA LYS A 194 -25.88 -11.99 41.99
C LYS A 194 -26.99 -12.17 40.98
N PHE A 195 -27.82 -11.16 40.89
CA PHE A 195 -28.90 -11.06 39.91
C PHE A 195 -28.76 -9.73 39.14
N LEU A 196 -28.77 -9.83 37.79
CA LEU A 196 -28.72 -8.66 36.93
C LEU A 196 -29.96 -8.64 36.03
N SER A 197 -30.79 -7.63 36.18
CA SER A 197 -31.92 -7.36 35.31
C SER A 197 -31.49 -6.45 34.16
N VAL A 198 -31.94 -6.79 32.94
CA VAL A 198 -31.58 -6.06 31.68
C VAL A 198 -32.84 -5.44 31.09
N TYR A 199 -32.75 -4.17 30.68
CA TYR A 199 -33.87 -3.39 30.13
C TYR A 199 -33.47 -2.72 28.81
N PRO A 200 -34.18 -3.01 27.69
CA PRO A 200 -35.22 -4.04 27.56
C PRO A 200 -34.61 -5.45 27.64
N SER A 201 -35.47 -6.44 27.94
CA SER A 201 -35.04 -7.87 28.02
C SER A 201 -34.87 -8.51 26.64
N THR A 202 -35.33 -7.86 25.57
CA THR A 202 -35.17 -8.27 24.16
C THR A 202 -34.68 -7.09 23.34
N ALA A 203 -33.94 -7.38 22.25
CA ALA A 203 -33.62 -6.38 21.26
C ALA A 203 -33.89 -6.93 19.85
N LYS A 204 -34.25 -6.02 18.95
CA LYS A 204 -34.42 -6.33 17.54
C LYS A 204 -33.06 -6.42 16.90
N VAL A 205 -32.76 -7.55 16.27
CA VAL A 205 -31.55 -7.76 15.47
C VAL A 205 -31.94 -7.87 14.01
N VAL A 206 -31.29 -7.09 13.16
CA VAL A 206 -31.44 -7.15 11.70
C VAL A 206 -30.16 -7.68 11.13
N PHE A 207 -30.21 -8.83 10.48
CA PHE A 207 -29.08 -9.49 9.81
C PHE A 207 -29.12 -9.24 8.32
N LYS A 208 -27.99 -8.84 7.74
CA LYS A 208 -27.80 -8.87 6.29
C LYS A 208 -27.15 -10.19 5.92
N CYS A 209 -27.87 -11.03 5.22
CA CYS A 209 -27.46 -12.38 4.86
C CYS A 209 -27.22 -12.52 3.38
N ILE A 210 -26.22 -13.30 2.98
CA ILE A 210 -25.93 -13.64 1.58
C ILE A 210 -27.16 -14.33 0.98
N PHE A 211 -27.57 -13.90 -0.23
CA PHE A 211 -28.64 -14.55 -0.97
C PHE A 211 -28.07 -15.57 -1.98
N PRO A 212 -28.67 -16.77 -2.16
CA PRO A 212 -29.84 -17.28 -1.46
C PRO A 212 -29.54 -17.66 0.00
N LEU A 213 -30.55 -17.44 0.87
CA LEU A 213 -30.42 -17.79 2.30
C LEU A 213 -30.39 -19.31 2.46
N SER A 214 -29.27 -19.83 2.95
CA SER A 214 -29.08 -21.28 3.12
C SER A 214 -29.66 -21.83 4.43
N ALA A 215 -29.74 -20.98 5.47
CA ALA A 215 -30.29 -21.31 6.77
C ALA A 215 -30.79 -20.04 7.46
N ASP A 216 -31.73 -20.21 8.38
CA ASP A 216 -32.22 -19.12 9.22
C ASP A 216 -31.15 -18.70 10.22
N PRO A 217 -30.60 -17.46 10.16
CA PRO A 217 -29.53 -17.01 11.03
C PRO A 217 -29.95 -16.92 12.50
N THR A 218 -31.25 -16.77 12.76
CA THR A 218 -31.79 -16.53 14.11
C THR A 218 -31.66 -17.75 15.02
N ARG A 219 -31.49 -18.95 14.44
CA ARG A 219 -31.43 -20.22 15.21
C ARG A 219 -30.14 -20.45 15.95
N SER A 220 -29.04 -19.85 15.50
CA SER A 220 -27.69 -20.04 16.05
C SER A 220 -27.16 -18.83 16.78
N VAL A 221 -27.89 -17.73 16.77
CA VAL A 221 -27.46 -16.46 17.31
C VAL A 221 -27.98 -16.26 18.72
N SER A 222 -27.08 -15.87 19.63
CA SER A 222 -27.42 -15.40 20.99
C SER A 222 -27.02 -13.93 21.12
N LEU A 223 -27.86 -13.19 21.86
CA LEU A 223 -27.60 -11.80 22.22
C LEU A 223 -27.30 -11.74 23.72
N TYR A 224 -26.22 -11.07 24.11
CA TYR A 224 -25.82 -11.05 25.50
C TYR A 224 -25.21 -9.71 25.92
N VAL A 225 -25.25 -9.47 27.22
CA VAL A 225 -24.46 -8.46 27.94
C VAL A 225 -23.51 -9.17 28.90
N ASP A 226 -22.34 -8.58 29.11
CA ASP A 226 -21.32 -9.14 29.99
C ASP A 226 -21.38 -8.48 31.36
N TYR A 227 -21.51 -9.27 32.43
CA TYR A 227 -21.50 -8.77 33.79
C TYR A 227 -20.17 -8.09 34.15
N GLU A 228 -19.04 -8.54 33.62
CA GLU A 228 -17.75 -7.89 33.88
C GLU A 228 -17.72 -6.46 33.32
N GLU A 229 -18.34 -6.23 32.16
CA GLU A 229 -18.49 -4.89 31.56
C GLU A 229 -19.44 -4.03 32.43
N PHE A 230 -20.54 -4.62 32.91
CA PHE A 230 -21.45 -3.95 33.83
C PHE A 230 -20.76 -3.52 35.12
N ALA A 231 -19.96 -4.39 35.75
CA ALA A 231 -19.25 -4.10 37.01
C ALA A 231 -18.24 -2.93 36.89
N GLN A 232 -17.75 -2.66 35.66
CA GLN A 232 -16.88 -1.55 35.32
C GLN A 232 -17.65 -0.30 34.89
N SER A 233 -18.94 -0.42 34.61
CA SER A 233 -19.79 0.65 34.11
C SER A 233 -20.17 1.61 35.26
N ILE A 234 -19.96 2.90 35.05
CA ILE A 234 -20.32 3.94 36.08
C ILE A 234 -21.84 4.19 36.16
N ASN A 235 -22.57 3.89 35.03
CA ASN A 235 -23.97 4.28 34.86
C ASN A 235 -24.90 3.08 34.57
N GLY A 236 -24.44 1.84 34.81
CA GLY A 236 -25.24 0.63 34.60
C GLY A 236 -25.61 0.35 33.13
N ARG A 237 -24.87 0.90 32.15
CA ARG A 237 -25.13 0.70 30.74
C ARG A 237 -24.12 -0.26 30.14
N CYS A 238 -24.63 -1.26 29.40
CA CYS A 238 -23.82 -2.25 28.68
C CYS A 238 -24.12 -2.23 27.21
N VAL A 239 -23.21 -2.71 26.39
CA VAL A 239 -23.41 -2.89 24.96
C VAL A 239 -23.89 -4.30 24.71
N ALA A 240 -25.05 -4.44 24.02
CA ALA A 240 -25.52 -5.76 23.58
C ALA A 240 -24.60 -6.33 22.50
N ARG A 241 -24.10 -7.52 22.71
CA ARG A 241 -23.19 -8.23 21.81
C ARG A 241 -23.85 -9.47 21.24
N VAL A 242 -23.46 -9.80 20.02
CA VAL A 242 -23.98 -10.97 19.28
C VAL A 242 -22.91 -12.05 19.23
N SER A 243 -23.29 -13.30 19.50
CA SER A 243 -22.46 -14.47 19.32
C SER A 243 -23.14 -15.52 18.43
N GLY A 244 -22.40 -16.50 17.94
CA GLY A 244 -22.93 -17.58 17.11
C GLY A 244 -23.33 -17.16 15.69
N LEU A 245 -22.76 -16.07 15.17
CA LEU A 245 -23.06 -15.60 13.80
C LEU A 245 -22.67 -16.63 12.75
N PRO A 246 -23.60 -17.10 11.90
CA PRO A 246 -23.25 -17.97 10.79
C PRO A 246 -22.47 -17.22 9.71
N SER A 247 -21.66 -17.94 8.93
CA SER A 247 -20.85 -17.37 7.83
C SER A 247 -21.66 -16.72 6.70
N SER A 248 -22.95 -16.99 6.64
CA SER A 248 -23.88 -16.35 5.69
C SER A 248 -24.27 -14.93 6.09
N VAL A 249 -24.00 -14.50 7.33
CA VAL A 249 -24.24 -13.13 7.80
C VAL A 249 -23.06 -12.25 7.45
N ILE A 250 -23.29 -11.21 6.68
CA ILE A 250 -22.29 -10.23 6.24
C ILE A 250 -22.16 -9.11 7.26
N ASP A 251 -23.32 -8.66 7.80
CA ASP A 251 -23.44 -7.53 8.70
C ASP A 251 -24.69 -7.67 9.56
N TYR A 252 -24.74 -7.00 10.70
CA TYR A 252 -25.91 -6.98 11.56
C TYR A 252 -26.03 -5.65 12.31
N THR A 253 -27.25 -5.32 12.71
CA THR A 253 -27.56 -4.19 13.60
C THR A 253 -28.42 -4.65 14.77
N VAL A 254 -28.20 -4.08 15.94
CA VAL A 254 -28.96 -4.36 17.18
C VAL A 254 -29.64 -3.08 17.64
N GLU A 255 -30.94 -3.13 17.91
CA GLU A 255 -31.74 -2.01 18.38
C GLU A 255 -32.61 -2.41 19.61
N PRO A 256 -32.38 -1.79 20.80
CA PRO A 256 -31.33 -0.83 21.10
C PRO A 256 -29.96 -1.51 21.26
N GLN A 257 -28.88 -0.83 20.90
CA GLN A 257 -27.52 -1.33 21.10
C GLN A 257 -27.03 -1.19 22.53
N ILE A 258 -27.50 -0.14 23.22
CA ILE A 258 -27.15 0.14 24.61
C ILE A 258 -28.31 -0.34 25.48
N ILE A 259 -28.00 -1.19 26.45
CA ILE A 259 -28.92 -1.84 27.37
C ILE A 259 -28.69 -1.27 28.77
N GLU A 260 -29.76 -0.92 29.46
CA GLU A 260 -29.70 -0.55 30.87
C GLU A 260 -29.72 -1.81 31.73
N CYS A 261 -28.75 -1.93 32.63
CA CYS A 261 -28.59 -3.07 33.51
C CYS A 261 -28.72 -2.60 34.97
N VAL A 262 -29.45 -3.37 35.79
CA VAL A 262 -29.68 -3.07 37.20
C VAL A 262 -29.39 -4.32 38.00
N GLU A 263 -28.45 -4.22 38.97
CA GLU A 263 -28.19 -5.30 39.91
C GLU A 263 -29.27 -5.28 40.98
N GLU A 264 -29.97 -6.41 41.16
CA GLU A 264 -30.95 -6.59 42.20
C GLU A 264 -30.24 -7.08 43.46
N GLN A 265 -30.59 -6.47 44.62
CA GLN A 265 -30.03 -6.82 45.93
C GLN A 265 -30.70 -8.05 46.51
#